data_a301486f6fdcad91fe72cb12dea93f19
#
_entry.id   a301486f6fdcad91fe72cb12dea93f19
#
_cell.length_a   1.000
_cell.length_b   1.000
_cell.length_c   1.000
_cell.angle_alpha   90.00
_cell.angle_beta   90.00
_cell.angle_gamma   90.00
#
_symmetry.space_group_name_H-M   'P 1'
#
loop_
_entity.id
_entity.type
_entity.pdbx_description
1 polymer ?
#
loop_
_entity_poly.entity_id
_entity_poly.type
_entity_poly.pdbx_seq_one_letter_code
_entity_poly.pdbx_strand_id
1 'polypeptide(L)'
;MKQILLFSILLLFLGCEKKENAVKPVEVLKTRDSVPTPKEAPSEAVILTKHSNQRFTEVTIEKLADDQFRVKGQGQIFEASFSWVVEDGHYELAEGFATTDAGAPEWGNFDFILDVPKKDANSILTLILYESSAKDGSRQHELLIPLP
;
A
#
# COMPACT_ATOMS: atom_id res chain seq x y z
N MET A 1 -45.56 24.02 -29.93
CA MET A 1 -46.47 22.92 -29.52
C MET A 1 -45.63 21.91 -28.77
N LYS A 2 -45.44 22.07 -27.50
CA LYS A 2 -46.12 21.50 -26.33
C LYS A 2 -46.30 19.98 -26.45
N GLN A 3 -45.47 19.20 -25.78
CA GLN A 3 -45.98 18.10 -24.96
C GLN A 3 -45.00 17.81 -23.82
N ILE A 4 -45.48 18.07 -22.62
CA ILE A 4 -44.95 17.75 -21.32
C ILE A 4 -45.42 16.33 -21.02
N LEU A 5 -44.48 15.39 -20.74
CA LEU A 5 -44.80 14.07 -20.27
C LEU A 5 -44.26 13.93 -18.83
N LEU A 6 -45.17 14.13 -17.89
CA LEU A 6 -45.06 13.84 -16.48
C LEU A 6 -44.99 12.32 -16.29
N PHE A 7 -43.86 11.81 -15.79
CA PHE A 7 -43.78 10.47 -15.25
C PHE A 7 -43.75 10.55 -13.72
N SER A 8 -44.91 10.24 -13.14
CA SER A 8 -45.12 10.02 -11.72
C SER A 8 -44.52 8.69 -11.33
N ILE A 9 -43.45 8.69 -10.51
CA ILE A 9 -42.89 7.49 -9.89
C ILE A 9 -43.43 7.36 -8.46
N LEU A 10 -44.27 6.36 -8.32
CA LEU A 10 -44.90 5.87 -7.11
C LEU A 10 -43.83 5.21 -6.19
N LEU A 11 -43.56 5.80 -5.03
CA LEU A 11 -42.75 5.22 -3.97
C LEU A 11 -43.53 4.11 -3.26
N LEU A 12 -43.07 2.89 -3.42
CA LEU A 12 -43.48 1.76 -2.58
C LEU A 12 -42.47 1.63 -1.43
N PHE A 13 -42.86 2.05 -0.24
CA PHE A 13 -42.21 1.72 1.02
C PHE A 13 -42.57 0.29 1.41
N LEU A 14 -41.60 -0.61 1.35
CA LEU A 14 -41.68 -1.92 2.00
C LEU A 14 -40.92 -1.85 3.34
N GLY A 15 -41.70 -1.90 4.41
CA GLY A 15 -41.20 -1.94 5.77
C GLY A 15 -40.43 -3.23 6.07
N CYS A 16 -39.31 -3.09 6.74
CA CYS A 16 -38.53 -4.20 7.26
C CYS A 16 -38.91 -4.45 8.70
N GLU A 17 -39.54 -5.59 8.95
CA GLU A 17 -39.97 -6.07 10.27
C GLU A 17 -38.75 -6.53 11.10
N LYS A 18 -38.59 -5.92 12.25
CA LYS A 18 -37.56 -6.21 13.25
C LYS A 18 -38.01 -7.47 14.05
N LYS A 19 -37.40 -8.61 13.79
CA LYS A 19 -37.58 -9.80 14.67
C LYS A 19 -36.65 -9.68 15.88
N GLU A 20 -37.27 -9.42 17.00
CA GLU A 20 -36.69 -9.53 18.34
C GLU A 20 -36.60 -10.99 18.74
N ASN A 21 -35.39 -11.54 18.82
CA ASN A 21 -35.18 -12.88 19.38
C ASN A 21 -34.77 -12.75 20.85
N ALA A 22 -35.67 -13.19 21.70
CA ALA A 22 -35.47 -13.32 23.12
C ALA A 22 -34.34 -14.29 23.45
N VAL A 23 -33.36 -13.80 24.22
CA VAL A 23 -32.24 -14.58 24.77
C VAL A 23 -32.74 -15.30 26.02
N LYS A 24 -32.71 -16.63 25.98
CA LYS A 24 -32.83 -17.46 27.19
C LYS A 24 -31.44 -17.61 27.82
N PRO A 25 -31.30 -17.51 29.16
CA PRO A 25 -30.02 -17.73 29.82
C PRO A 25 -29.67 -19.22 29.81
N VAL A 26 -28.52 -19.55 29.26
CA VAL A 26 -27.91 -20.88 29.37
C VAL A 26 -26.81 -20.82 30.41
N GLU A 27 -26.96 -21.75 31.32
CA GLU A 27 -26.16 -22.09 32.49
C GLU A 27 -24.68 -22.30 32.16
N VAL A 28 -23.80 -21.73 33.01
CA VAL A 28 -22.36 -21.84 32.95
C VAL A 28 -21.91 -23.24 33.29
N LEU A 29 -21.52 -24.04 32.31
CA LEU A 29 -20.71 -25.24 32.56
C LEU A 29 -19.23 -24.87 32.34
N LYS A 30 -18.52 -24.86 33.45
CA LYS A 30 -17.10 -24.60 33.59
C LYS A 30 -16.34 -25.85 33.14
N THR A 31 -15.92 -25.89 31.88
CA THR A 31 -14.94 -26.87 31.43
C THR A 31 -13.66 -26.12 31.04
N ARG A 32 -12.63 -26.32 31.88
CA ARG A 32 -11.27 -25.94 31.62
C ARG A 32 -10.72 -26.91 30.57
N ASP A 33 -10.68 -26.51 29.34
CA ASP A 33 -9.79 -27.10 28.36
C ASP A 33 -8.78 -26.02 27.91
N SER A 34 -7.53 -26.28 28.29
CA SER A 34 -6.37 -25.50 27.93
C SER A 34 -6.16 -25.65 26.42
N VAL A 35 -6.57 -24.66 25.66
CA VAL A 35 -6.12 -24.51 24.27
C VAL A 35 -4.65 -24.16 24.30
N PRO A 36 -3.75 -24.95 23.69
CA PRO A 36 -2.36 -24.59 23.59
C PRO A 36 -2.26 -23.35 22.71
N THR A 37 -1.86 -22.24 23.31
CA THR A 37 -1.43 -21.04 22.58
C THR A 37 -0.38 -21.44 21.54
N PRO A 38 -0.56 -21.13 20.26
CA PRO A 38 0.51 -21.33 19.28
C PRO A 38 1.71 -20.53 19.76
N LYS A 39 2.79 -21.23 20.04
CA LYS A 39 4.09 -20.66 20.37
C LYS A 39 4.52 -19.89 19.14
N GLU A 40 4.34 -18.59 19.19
CA GLU A 40 4.89 -17.65 18.22
C GLU A 40 6.40 -17.90 18.17
N ALA A 41 6.87 -18.45 17.04
CA ALA A 41 8.27 -18.61 16.79
C ALA A 41 8.92 -17.23 16.87
N PRO A 42 10.12 -17.08 17.47
CA PRO A 42 10.80 -15.79 17.48
C PRO A 42 11.01 -15.38 16.03
N SER A 43 10.28 -14.35 15.59
CA SER A 43 10.58 -13.65 14.34
C SER A 43 11.98 -13.09 14.50
N GLU A 44 12.95 -13.66 13.80
CA GLU A 44 14.25 -13.03 13.66
C GLU A 44 13.97 -11.60 13.17
N ALA A 45 14.40 -10.62 13.94
CA ALA A 45 14.24 -9.22 13.56
C ALA A 45 15.09 -8.98 12.30
N VAL A 46 14.43 -8.97 11.15
CA VAL A 46 15.06 -8.59 9.88
C VAL A 46 15.48 -7.14 10.02
N ILE A 47 16.79 -6.90 10.13
CA ILE A 47 17.33 -5.53 10.15
C ILE A 47 17.23 -5.00 8.74
N LEU A 48 16.18 -4.22 8.46
CA LEU A 48 16.00 -3.55 7.18
C LEU A 48 16.92 -2.32 7.11
N THR A 49 17.68 -2.23 6.03
CA THR A 49 18.49 -1.04 5.75
C THR A 49 17.57 0.13 5.42
N LYS A 50 17.83 1.30 6.02
CA LYS A 50 17.09 2.53 5.76
C LYS A 50 17.83 3.38 4.73
N HIS A 51 17.10 3.90 3.76
CA HIS A 51 17.60 4.78 2.72
C HIS A 51 16.94 6.16 2.84
N SER A 52 17.66 7.22 2.51
CA SER A 52 17.14 8.60 2.62
C SER A 52 17.85 9.54 1.65
N ASN A 53 17.12 10.58 1.24
CA ASN A 53 17.66 11.77 0.59
C ASN A 53 16.90 13.02 1.05
N GLN A 54 16.86 14.09 0.24
CA GLN A 54 16.19 15.35 0.61
C GLN A 54 14.66 15.25 0.64
N ARG A 55 14.06 14.31 -0.10
CA ARG A 55 12.60 14.16 -0.29
C ARG A 55 12.05 12.88 0.26
N PHE A 56 12.87 11.88 0.46
CA PHE A 56 12.49 10.58 0.99
C PHE A 56 13.32 10.26 2.23
N THR A 57 12.68 9.70 3.27
CA THR A 57 13.36 9.29 4.49
C THR A 57 12.79 7.98 5.03
N GLU A 58 13.59 7.27 5.85
CA GLU A 58 13.20 6.00 6.48
C GLU A 58 12.75 4.94 5.46
N VAL A 59 13.21 5.02 4.21
CA VAL A 59 12.79 4.09 3.15
C VAL A 59 13.41 2.72 3.39
N THR A 60 12.57 1.71 3.51
CA THR A 60 12.95 0.31 3.71
C THR A 60 12.33 -0.57 2.63
N ILE A 61 13.04 -1.66 2.29
CA ILE A 61 12.56 -2.67 1.35
C ILE A 61 12.57 -4.02 2.04
N GLU A 62 11.42 -4.67 2.04
CA GLU A 62 11.21 -6.01 2.54
C GLU A 62 10.92 -6.96 1.36
N LYS A 63 11.71 -8.02 1.21
CA LYS A 63 11.43 -9.05 0.20
C LYS A 63 10.30 -9.97 0.70
N LEU A 64 9.18 -10.00 0.00
CA LEU A 64 8.02 -10.83 0.34
C LEU A 64 8.03 -12.17 -0.40
N ALA A 65 8.49 -12.16 -1.66
CA ALA A 65 8.64 -13.32 -2.53
C ALA A 65 9.79 -13.05 -3.53
N ASP A 66 10.08 -13.97 -4.43
CA ASP A 66 11.20 -13.84 -5.37
C ASP A 66 11.12 -12.57 -6.23
N ASP A 67 9.91 -12.23 -6.69
CA ASP A 67 9.67 -11.07 -7.55
C ASP A 67 8.83 -9.99 -6.85
N GLN A 68 8.62 -10.09 -5.53
CA GLN A 68 7.72 -9.21 -4.80
C GLN A 68 8.40 -8.55 -3.61
N PHE A 69 8.29 -7.23 -3.55
CA PHE A 69 8.93 -6.39 -2.52
C PHE A 69 7.92 -5.42 -1.94
N ARG A 70 7.98 -5.20 -0.64
CA ARG A 70 7.23 -4.16 0.05
C ARG A 70 8.12 -2.97 0.31
N VAL A 71 7.71 -1.80 -0.13
CA VAL A 71 8.44 -0.54 0.03
C VAL A 71 7.68 0.35 1.00
N LYS A 72 8.34 0.77 2.08
CA LYS A 72 7.79 1.68 3.09
C LYS A 72 8.74 2.83 3.33
N GLY A 73 8.19 3.98 3.70
CA GLY A 73 8.99 5.14 4.05
C GLY A 73 8.14 6.37 4.25
N GLN A 74 8.81 7.51 4.25
CA GLN A 74 8.17 8.82 4.29
C GLN A 74 8.69 9.68 3.15
N GLY A 75 7.81 10.51 2.59
CA GLY A 75 8.14 11.48 1.55
C GLY A 75 7.60 12.87 1.87
N GLN A 76 8.41 13.89 1.60
CA GLN A 76 7.98 15.30 1.63
C GLN A 76 7.74 15.75 0.20
N ILE A 77 6.61 15.31 -0.38
CA ILE A 77 6.33 15.33 -1.81
C ILE A 77 5.24 16.35 -2.13
N PHE A 78 5.49 17.18 -3.15
CA PHE A 78 4.47 18.09 -3.65
C PHE A 78 3.29 17.29 -4.23
N GLU A 79 2.05 17.68 -3.89
CA GLU A 79 0.82 16.97 -4.25
C GLU A 79 0.71 15.52 -3.72
N ALA A 80 1.55 15.12 -2.76
CA ALA A 80 1.52 13.80 -2.13
C ALA A 80 1.60 12.62 -3.13
N SER A 81 2.23 12.81 -4.29
CA SER A 81 2.39 11.79 -5.33
C SER A 81 3.80 11.82 -5.90
N PHE A 82 4.42 10.65 -6.03
CA PHE A 82 5.75 10.48 -6.59
C PHE A 82 5.79 9.29 -7.54
N SER A 83 6.78 9.29 -8.42
CA SER A 83 7.01 8.22 -9.37
C SER A 83 8.09 7.26 -8.90
N TRP A 84 8.03 6.05 -9.39
CA TRP A 84 9.08 5.06 -9.19
C TRP A 84 9.34 4.28 -10.47
N VAL A 85 10.56 3.79 -10.60
CA VAL A 85 10.98 2.89 -11.68
C VAL A 85 11.91 1.82 -11.11
N VAL A 86 11.86 0.61 -11.66
CA VAL A 86 12.84 -0.44 -11.38
C VAL A 86 13.67 -0.67 -12.63
N GLU A 87 14.98 -0.57 -12.46
CA GLU A 87 15.96 -0.74 -13.53
C GLU A 87 16.83 -1.99 -13.30
N ASP A 88 17.17 -2.66 -14.40
CA ASP A 88 18.20 -3.68 -14.49
C ASP A 88 19.34 -3.13 -15.36
N GLY A 89 20.34 -2.54 -14.72
CA GLY A 89 21.35 -1.76 -15.40
C GLY A 89 20.77 -0.54 -16.12
N HIS A 90 20.65 -0.61 -17.44
CA HIS A 90 20.08 0.48 -18.26
C HIS A 90 18.66 0.21 -18.77
N TYR A 91 18.09 -0.94 -18.38
CA TYR A 91 16.77 -1.33 -18.85
C TYR A 91 15.71 -1.08 -17.76
N GLU A 92 14.72 -0.30 -18.08
CA GLU A 92 13.54 -0.14 -17.24
C GLU A 92 12.68 -1.41 -17.35
N LEU A 93 12.41 -2.07 -16.21
CA LEU A 93 11.62 -3.28 -16.14
C LEU A 93 10.16 -3.00 -15.73
N ALA A 94 9.97 -2.05 -14.85
CA ALA A 94 8.66 -1.65 -14.35
C ALA A 94 8.71 -0.18 -13.90
N GLU A 95 7.62 0.52 -14.06
CA GLU A 95 7.44 1.90 -13.59
C GLU A 95 6.04 2.10 -13.03
N GLY A 96 5.86 3.14 -12.24
CA GLY A 96 4.57 3.51 -11.70
C GLY A 96 4.63 4.74 -10.80
N PHE A 97 3.59 4.91 -10.02
CA PHE A 97 3.52 5.98 -9.03
C PHE A 97 2.99 5.45 -7.70
N ALA A 98 3.27 6.18 -6.63
CA ALA A 98 2.74 5.93 -5.31
C ALA A 98 2.36 7.26 -4.65
N THR A 99 1.57 7.20 -3.58
CA THR A 99 1.10 8.36 -2.85
C THR A 99 1.53 8.30 -1.40
N THR A 100 1.71 9.48 -0.81
CA THR A 100 1.89 9.66 0.62
C THR A 100 0.58 10.10 1.28
N ASP A 101 0.44 9.86 2.58
CA ASP A 101 -0.74 10.26 3.36
C ASP A 101 -0.78 11.77 3.71
N ALA A 102 0.33 12.50 3.43
CA ALA A 102 0.42 13.96 3.52
C ALA A 102 1.34 14.50 2.43
N GLY A 103 1.10 15.72 1.95
CA GLY A 103 1.94 16.42 0.98
C GLY A 103 2.85 17.44 1.64
N ALA A 104 3.91 17.89 0.92
CA ALA A 104 4.81 18.94 1.39
C ALA A 104 4.03 20.19 1.84
N PRO A 105 4.43 20.85 2.94
CA PRO A 105 5.72 20.70 3.62
C PRO A 105 5.78 19.55 4.65
N GLU A 106 4.71 18.81 4.86
CA GLU A 106 4.67 17.70 5.81
C GLU A 106 5.35 16.45 5.23
N TRP A 107 5.84 15.59 6.13
CA TRP A 107 6.31 14.24 5.78
C TRP A 107 5.14 13.28 5.81
N GLY A 108 4.75 12.75 4.65
CA GLY A 108 3.70 11.75 4.53
C GLY A 108 4.27 10.33 4.43
N ASN A 109 3.59 9.36 5.04
CA ASN A 109 3.96 7.95 4.95
C ASN A 109 3.50 7.34 3.64
N PHE A 110 4.25 6.36 3.14
CA PHE A 110 3.85 5.51 2.04
C PHE A 110 4.16 4.04 2.33
N ASP A 111 3.37 3.15 1.74
CA ASP A 111 3.50 1.70 1.83
C ASP A 111 2.89 1.07 0.58
N PHE A 112 3.70 0.45 -0.27
CA PHE A 112 3.23 -0.17 -1.50
C PHE A 112 4.01 -1.43 -1.84
N ILE A 113 3.43 -2.26 -2.70
CA ILE A 113 4.03 -3.50 -3.18
C ILE A 113 4.55 -3.29 -4.60
N LEU A 114 5.78 -3.73 -4.83
CA LEU A 114 6.36 -3.90 -6.15
C LEU A 114 6.25 -5.38 -6.54
N ASP A 115 5.85 -5.61 -7.78
CA ASP A 115 5.86 -6.92 -8.42
C ASP A 115 6.72 -6.80 -9.68
N VAL A 116 7.96 -7.30 -9.61
CA VAL A 116 8.96 -7.09 -10.67
C VAL A 116 9.69 -8.39 -10.95
N PRO A 117 9.27 -9.13 -11.99
CA PRO A 117 9.92 -10.37 -12.37
C PRO A 117 11.35 -10.11 -12.84
N LYS A 118 12.29 -10.75 -12.18
CA LYS A 118 13.71 -10.70 -12.51
C LYS A 118 13.97 -11.49 -13.80
N LYS A 119 14.51 -10.81 -14.81
CA LYS A 119 14.81 -11.46 -16.11
C LYS A 119 16.06 -12.33 -16.07
N ASP A 120 17.06 -11.90 -15.30
CA ASP A 120 18.31 -12.64 -15.09
C ASP A 120 18.54 -12.85 -13.59
N ALA A 121 18.81 -14.11 -13.21
CA ALA A 121 19.04 -14.48 -11.81
C ALA A 121 20.24 -13.73 -11.17
N ASN A 122 21.21 -13.30 -11.98
CA ASN A 122 22.42 -12.64 -11.52
C ASN A 122 22.35 -11.11 -11.61
N SER A 123 21.26 -10.53 -12.15
CA SER A 123 21.13 -9.08 -12.24
C SER A 123 20.81 -8.46 -10.86
N ILE A 124 21.25 -7.22 -10.68
CA ILE A 124 20.94 -6.41 -9.51
C ILE A 124 19.91 -5.37 -9.91
N LEU A 125 18.69 -5.56 -9.43
CA LEU A 125 17.61 -4.60 -9.66
C LEU A 125 17.78 -3.38 -8.77
N THR A 126 17.53 -2.20 -9.33
CA THR A 126 17.56 -0.93 -8.61
C THR A 126 16.19 -0.28 -8.66
N LEU A 127 15.58 -0.03 -7.50
CA LEU A 127 14.41 0.82 -7.38
C LEU A 127 14.87 2.28 -7.31
N ILE A 128 14.27 3.14 -8.11
CA ILE A 128 14.48 4.59 -8.10
C ILE A 128 13.17 5.27 -7.75
N LEU A 129 13.11 5.98 -6.62
CA LEU A 129 12.01 6.85 -6.24
C LEU A 129 12.34 8.28 -6.68
N TYR A 130 11.41 9.00 -7.28
CA TYR A 130 11.65 10.35 -7.76
C TYR A 130 10.39 11.21 -7.88
N GLU A 131 10.57 12.53 -7.89
CA GLU A 131 9.53 13.48 -8.28
C GLU A 131 9.65 13.77 -9.77
N SER A 132 8.53 13.76 -10.50
CA SER A 132 8.49 14.18 -11.89
C SER A 132 8.35 15.70 -11.96
N SER A 133 9.25 16.36 -12.70
CA SER A 133 9.17 17.80 -12.96
C SER A 133 7.89 18.16 -13.72
N ALA A 134 7.10 19.09 -13.18
CA ALA A 134 5.91 19.58 -13.86
C ALA A 134 6.22 20.34 -15.17
N LYS A 135 7.47 20.78 -15.35
CA LYS A 135 7.90 21.54 -16.52
C LYS A 135 8.14 20.66 -17.73
N ASP A 136 8.82 19.53 -17.54
CA ASP A 136 9.38 18.73 -18.63
C ASP A 136 9.37 17.22 -18.36
N GLY A 137 8.82 16.77 -17.22
CA GLY A 137 8.76 15.36 -16.84
C GLY A 137 10.09 14.76 -16.38
N SER A 138 11.17 15.58 -16.27
CA SER A 138 12.46 15.07 -15.83
C SER A 138 12.41 14.55 -14.40
N ARG A 139 13.21 13.52 -14.11
CA ARG A 139 13.36 12.95 -12.77
C ARG A 139 14.12 13.91 -11.88
N GLN A 140 13.57 14.19 -10.69
CA GLN A 140 14.14 15.06 -9.68
C GLN A 140 14.24 14.33 -8.34
N HIS A 141 15.23 14.66 -7.53
CA HIS A 141 15.42 14.13 -6.19
C HIS A 141 15.44 12.58 -6.12
N GLU A 142 16.08 11.96 -7.09
CA GLU A 142 16.17 10.51 -7.20
C GLU A 142 16.79 9.86 -5.94
N LEU A 143 16.13 8.80 -5.44
CA LEU A 143 16.66 7.93 -4.41
C LEU A 143 16.81 6.53 -5.00
N LEU A 144 18.07 6.10 -5.20
CA LEU A 144 18.41 4.80 -5.77
C LEU A 144 18.60 3.77 -4.65
N ILE A 145 17.90 2.65 -4.75
CA ILE A 145 17.89 1.60 -3.72
C ILE A 145 18.05 0.24 -4.40
N PRO A 146 19.15 -0.49 -4.16
CA PRO A 146 19.28 -1.88 -4.64
C PRO A 146 18.21 -2.76 -4.01
N LEU A 147 17.53 -3.58 -4.82
CA LEU A 147 16.58 -4.58 -4.33
C LEU A 147 17.32 -5.83 -3.82
N PRO A 148 16.92 -6.40 -2.67
CA PRO A 148 17.56 -7.56 -2.05
C PRO A 148 17.35 -8.88 -2.78
#